data_c9e04434caf0d7ba05f2dedb26d61803
#
_entry.id   c9e04434caf0d7ba05f2dedb26d61803
#
_cell.length_a   1.000
_cell.length_b   1.000
_cell.length_c   1.000
_cell.angle_alpha   90.00
_cell.angle_beta   90.00
_cell.angle_gamma   90.00
#
_symmetry.space_group_name_H-M   'P 1'
#
loop_
_entity.id
_entity.type
_entity.pdbx_description
1 polymer ?
#
loop_
_entity_poly.entity_id
_entity_poly.type
_entity_poly.pdbx_seq_one_letter_code
_entity_poly.pdbx_strand_id
1 'polypeptide(L)'
;DIIVIIIYIYNLKKNKVVGNDEKNTTLKKEMIKYSKNFVLNSISWWINNASDKYILLLFYDLDITGIYSVAYKIPTIIEFVQAIYSQAWQISAIKEYNKKNSVEFFSNMYKIYNIIIIFTVCLILIFLKVISRILFAKEFFIAWKYVPFLLLAILFGALAGFLGSIYAANKDSKMYAKSTAIGAMTNIILNFLLIPSMAAHGAAVATCISYVIVWILRLIFMKKYMVLKINLKKDVTSYLLILVICISVICLKTLIAEIIATTVLTIIILMYRKELADLSKSVRKDFTK
;
A
#
# COMPACT_ATOMS: atom_id res chain seq x y z
N ASP A 1 18.50 -7.64 10.90
CA ASP A 1 17.69 -8.81 10.46
C ASP A 1 18.58 -10.01 10.08
N ILE A 2 19.69 -9.85 9.37
CA ILE A 2 20.62 -10.95 9.01
C ILE A 2 21.20 -11.60 10.25
N ILE A 3 21.58 -10.83 11.26
CA ILE A 3 22.12 -11.31 12.54
C ILE A 3 21.08 -12.19 13.27
N VAL A 4 19.82 -11.78 13.29
CA VAL A 4 18.72 -12.55 13.90
C VAL A 4 18.51 -13.88 13.18
N ILE A 5 18.58 -13.88 11.84
CA ILE A 5 18.48 -15.09 11.03
C ILE A 5 19.67 -16.04 11.31
N ILE A 6 20.89 -15.51 11.41
CA ILE A 6 22.10 -16.29 11.73
C ILE A 6 21.98 -16.89 13.13
N ILE A 7 21.57 -16.12 14.14
CA ILE A 7 21.36 -16.60 15.52
C ILE A 7 20.26 -17.67 15.53
N TYR A 8 19.16 -17.48 14.78
CA TYR A 8 18.08 -18.46 14.70
C TYR A 8 18.54 -19.77 14.04
N ILE A 9 19.29 -19.69 12.94
CA ILE A 9 19.88 -20.86 12.25
C ILE A 9 20.90 -21.58 13.18
N TYR A 10 21.71 -20.82 13.92
CA TYR A 10 22.64 -21.38 14.89
C TYR A 10 21.91 -22.13 16.01
N ASN A 11 20.86 -21.54 16.59
CA ASN A 11 20.02 -22.15 17.61
C ASN A 11 19.27 -23.40 17.12
N LEU A 12 18.78 -23.40 15.87
CA LEU A 12 18.16 -24.56 15.25
C LEU A 12 19.17 -25.72 15.05
N LYS A 13 20.42 -25.41 14.72
CA LYS A 13 21.49 -26.42 14.65
C LYS A 13 21.89 -27.00 16.03
N LYS A 14 21.84 -26.16 17.05
CA LYS A 14 22.23 -26.55 18.44
C LYS A 14 21.16 -27.37 19.15
N ASN A 15 19.88 -27.03 18.92
CA ASN A 15 18.73 -27.79 19.42
C ASN A 15 18.33 -28.83 18.37
N LYS A 16 18.94 -30.01 18.39
CA LYS A 16 18.45 -31.19 17.69
C LYS A 16 17.03 -31.49 18.20
N VAL A 17 16.01 -30.95 17.49
CA VAL A 17 14.64 -31.42 17.67
C VAL A 17 14.59 -32.81 17.05
N VAL A 18 14.70 -33.80 17.90
CA VAL A 18 14.56 -35.23 17.56
C VAL A 18 13.08 -35.44 17.19
N GLY A 19 12.78 -35.45 15.92
CA GLY A 19 11.46 -35.78 15.37
C GLY A 19 11.63 -36.55 14.07
N ASN A 20 10.74 -37.46 13.79
CA ASN A 20 10.71 -38.40 12.68
C ASN A 20 11.24 -37.78 11.36
N ASP A 21 12.41 -38.21 10.88
CA ASP A 21 13.20 -37.57 9.83
C ASP A 21 12.46 -37.40 8.49
N GLU A 22 11.58 -38.30 8.10
CA GLU A 22 10.83 -38.20 6.85
C GLU A 22 9.74 -37.13 6.88
N LYS A 23 9.02 -37.00 7.98
CA LYS A 23 7.98 -35.96 8.16
C LYS A 23 8.60 -34.57 8.24
N ASN A 24 9.79 -34.45 8.82
CA ASN A 24 10.57 -33.23 8.90
C ASN A 24 11.11 -32.79 7.54
N THR A 25 11.55 -33.69 6.66
CA THR A 25 12.06 -33.34 5.33
C THR A 25 10.96 -32.84 4.40
N THR A 26 9.75 -33.41 4.47
CA THR A 26 8.58 -32.97 3.68
C THR A 26 8.12 -31.59 4.13
N LEU A 27 7.96 -31.38 5.44
CA LEU A 27 7.59 -30.08 6.01
C LEU A 27 8.62 -28.99 5.68
N LYS A 28 9.92 -29.33 5.78
CA LYS A 28 11.01 -28.42 5.41
C LYS A 28 10.95 -28.00 3.94
N LYS A 29 10.67 -28.92 3.03
CA LYS A 29 10.50 -28.62 1.59
C LYS A 29 9.30 -27.69 1.35
N GLU A 30 8.17 -27.94 2.01
CA GLU A 30 6.98 -27.07 1.91
C GLU A 30 7.26 -25.66 2.46
N MET A 31 7.91 -25.56 3.62
CA MET A 31 8.30 -24.27 4.21
C MET A 31 9.24 -23.50 3.28
N ILE A 32 10.25 -24.13 2.70
CA ILE A 32 11.18 -23.48 1.76
C ILE A 32 10.43 -23.03 0.51
N LYS A 33 9.54 -23.85 -0.05
CA LYS A 33 8.72 -23.50 -1.22
C LYS A 33 7.82 -22.31 -0.94
N TYR A 34 7.22 -22.25 0.23
CA TYR A 34 6.38 -21.14 0.66
C TYR A 34 7.21 -19.86 0.87
N SER A 35 8.30 -19.95 1.63
CA SER A 35 9.16 -18.82 1.99
C SER A 35 9.86 -18.20 0.77
N LYS A 36 10.27 -18.99 -0.21
CA LYS A 36 10.89 -18.50 -1.45
C LYS A 36 10.04 -17.42 -2.15
N ASN A 37 8.74 -17.62 -2.20
CA ASN A 37 7.83 -16.66 -2.82
C ASN A 37 7.68 -15.37 -1.98
N PHE A 38 7.76 -15.46 -0.65
CA PHE A 38 7.78 -14.27 0.21
C PHE A 38 9.05 -13.46 0.05
N VAL A 39 10.20 -14.13 -0.10
CA VAL A 39 11.48 -13.43 -0.41
C VAL A 39 11.36 -12.70 -1.73
N LEU A 40 10.82 -13.35 -2.79
CA LEU A 40 10.58 -12.70 -4.08
C LEU A 40 9.62 -11.52 -3.95
N ASN A 41 8.56 -11.66 -3.16
CA ASN A 41 7.62 -10.56 -2.89
C ASN A 41 8.32 -9.39 -2.18
N SER A 42 9.15 -9.65 -1.17
CA SER A 42 9.88 -8.60 -0.42
C SER A 42 10.87 -7.87 -1.32
N ILE A 43 11.62 -8.59 -2.16
CA ILE A 43 12.52 -8.00 -3.14
C ILE A 43 11.74 -7.13 -4.13
N SER A 44 10.59 -7.60 -4.63
CA SER A 44 9.75 -6.86 -5.56
C SER A 44 9.19 -5.57 -4.93
N TRP A 45 8.79 -5.61 -3.66
CA TRP A 45 8.39 -4.41 -2.93
C TRP A 45 9.54 -3.42 -2.73
N TRP A 46 10.74 -3.92 -2.41
CA TRP A 46 11.92 -3.07 -2.32
C TRP A 46 12.24 -2.41 -3.65
N ILE A 47 12.17 -3.14 -4.76
CA ILE A 47 12.33 -2.59 -6.11
C ILE A 47 11.30 -1.48 -6.37
N ASN A 48 10.01 -1.71 -6.08
CA ASN A 48 8.97 -0.70 -6.24
C ASN A 48 9.23 0.60 -5.45
N ASN A 49 9.89 0.51 -4.29
CA ASN A 49 10.14 1.64 -3.41
C ASN A 49 11.50 2.33 -3.63
N ALA A 50 12.43 1.67 -4.30
CA ALA A 50 13.80 2.15 -4.40
C ALA A 50 14.26 2.42 -5.83
N SER A 51 13.73 1.69 -6.83
CA SER A 51 14.20 1.77 -8.22
C SER A 51 14.04 3.15 -8.83
N ASP A 52 12.98 3.87 -8.47
CA ASP A 52 12.71 5.22 -8.93
C ASP A 52 13.83 6.21 -8.59
N LYS A 53 14.41 6.11 -7.38
CA LYS A 53 15.54 6.97 -6.95
C LYS A 53 16.82 6.66 -7.72
N TYR A 54 17.10 5.37 -7.94
CA TYR A 54 18.30 4.97 -8.72
C TYR A 54 18.16 5.36 -10.19
N ILE A 55 16.98 5.18 -10.79
CA ILE A 55 16.74 5.56 -12.18
C ILE A 55 16.71 7.09 -12.32
N LEU A 56 16.16 7.81 -11.32
CA LEU A 56 16.18 9.26 -11.30
C LEU A 56 17.62 9.79 -11.26
N LEU A 57 18.49 9.18 -10.43
CA LEU A 57 19.91 9.53 -10.36
C LEU A 57 20.67 9.20 -11.67
N LEU A 58 20.21 8.21 -12.44
CA LEU A 58 20.81 7.86 -13.72
C LEU A 58 20.57 8.92 -14.81
N PHE A 59 19.41 9.57 -14.80
CA PHE A 59 19.00 10.57 -15.79
C PHE A 59 19.19 12.02 -15.34
N TYR A 60 19.25 12.25 -14.04
CA TYR A 60 19.34 13.58 -13.42
C TYR A 60 20.44 13.60 -12.36
N ASP A 61 20.48 14.67 -11.56
CA ASP A 61 21.46 14.94 -10.53
C ASP A 61 21.00 14.49 -9.13
N LEU A 62 21.90 14.65 -8.16
CA LEU A 62 21.64 14.38 -6.75
C LEU A 62 20.60 15.34 -6.15
N ASP A 63 20.50 16.56 -6.66
CA ASP A 63 19.61 17.60 -6.11
C ASP A 63 18.16 17.20 -6.35
N ILE A 64 17.79 16.84 -7.57
CA ILE A 64 16.43 16.36 -7.91
C ILE A 64 16.11 15.07 -7.16
N THR A 65 17.07 14.13 -7.11
CA THR A 65 16.89 12.87 -6.38
C THR A 65 16.76 13.10 -4.88
N GLY A 66 17.48 14.07 -4.32
CA GLY A 66 17.38 14.49 -2.94
C GLY A 66 16.02 15.08 -2.61
N ILE A 67 15.53 16.02 -3.43
CA ILE A 67 14.20 16.63 -3.29
C ILE A 67 13.10 15.55 -3.37
N TYR A 68 13.20 14.62 -4.32
CA TYR A 68 12.26 13.51 -4.45
C TYR A 68 12.29 12.58 -3.23
N SER A 69 13.48 12.31 -2.68
CA SER A 69 13.62 11.51 -1.46
C SER A 69 12.97 12.17 -0.23
N VAL A 70 13.04 13.51 -0.15
CA VAL A 70 12.34 14.27 0.89
C VAL A 70 10.82 14.20 0.73
N ALA A 71 10.30 14.16 -0.50
CA ALA A 71 8.88 14.02 -0.77
C ALA A 71 8.31 12.72 -0.15
N TYR A 72 9.08 11.65 -0.07
CA TYR A 72 8.67 10.39 0.57
C TYR A 72 8.44 10.47 2.08
N LYS A 73 8.91 11.52 2.78
CA LYS A 73 8.72 11.63 4.24
C LYS A 73 7.25 11.65 4.65
N ILE A 74 6.37 12.29 3.87
CA ILE A 74 4.93 12.34 4.17
C ILE A 74 4.28 10.98 3.91
N PRO A 75 4.43 10.34 2.74
CA PRO A 75 3.97 8.99 2.48
C PRO A 75 4.46 7.95 3.50
N THR A 76 5.73 7.95 3.88
CA THR A 76 6.30 6.96 4.82
C THR A 76 5.64 6.99 6.21
N ILE A 77 5.08 8.12 6.65
CA ILE A 77 4.31 8.16 7.89
C ILE A 77 3.08 7.26 7.80
N ILE A 78 2.38 7.30 6.65
CA ILE A 78 1.21 6.43 6.42
C ILE A 78 1.66 4.97 6.32
N GLU A 79 2.75 4.69 5.61
CA GLU A 79 3.30 3.33 5.48
C GLU A 79 3.65 2.73 6.85
N PHE A 80 4.21 3.53 7.75
CA PHE A 80 4.52 3.08 9.11
C PHE A 80 3.26 2.67 9.89
N VAL A 81 2.21 3.50 9.85
CA VAL A 81 0.92 3.16 10.47
C VAL A 81 0.31 1.91 9.84
N GLN A 82 0.39 1.79 8.52
CA GLN A 82 -0.08 0.61 7.79
C GLN A 82 0.70 -0.65 8.16
N ALA A 83 2.00 -0.57 8.38
CA ALA A 83 2.83 -1.71 8.78
C ALA A 83 2.37 -2.27 10.13
N ILE A 84 2.06 -1.40 11.10
CA ILE A 84 1.51 -1.82 12.40
C ILE A 84 0.13 -2.48 12.22
N TYR A 85 -0.76 -1.84 11.45
CA TYR A 85 -2.09 -2.40 11.16
C TYR A 85 -2.00 -3.76 10.47
N SER A 86 -1.11 -3.90 9.48
CA SER A 86 -1.00 -5.13 8.68
C SER A 86 -0.55 -6.34 9.50
N GLN A 87 0.27 -6.15 10.54
CA GLN A 87 0.68 -7.22 11.45
C GLN A 87 -0.52 -7.78 12.23
N ALA A 88 -1.33 -6.91 12.83
CA ALA A 88 -2.56 -7.31 13.52
C ALA A 88 -3.59 -7.91 12.56
N TRP A 89 -3.72 -7.32 11.38
CA TRP A 89 -4.64 -7.77 10.34
C TRP A 89 -4.31 -9.17 9.82
N GLN A 90 -3.04 -9.50 9.58
CA GLN A 90 -2.63 -10.84 9.12
C GLN A 90 -3.05 -11.94 10.10
N ILE A 91 -2.89 -11.71 11.40
CA ILE A 91 -3.30 -12.66 12.44
C ILE A 91 -4.82 -12.88 12.38
N SER A 92 -5.58 -11.79 12.30
CA SER A 92 -7.03 -11.83 12.20
C SER A 92 -7.51 -12.52 10.92
N ALA A 93 -6.87 -12.21 9.79
CA ALA A 93 -7.18 -12.81 8.48
C ALA A 93 -7.00 -14.33 8.50
N ILE A 94 -5.91 -14.85 9.09
CA ILE A 94 -5.66 -16.30 9.20
C ILE A 94 -6.72 -16.97 10.07
N LYS A 95 -7.10 -16.34 11.20
CA LYS A 95 -8.11 -16.90 12.12
C LYS A 95 -9.53 -16.94 11.53
N GLU A 96 -9.88 -15.91 10.74
CA GLU A 96 -11.24 -15.76 10.20
C GLU A 96 -11.44 -16.43 8.83
N TYR A 97 -10.35 -16.80 8.13
CA TYR A 97 -10.41 -17.28 6.75
C TYR A 97 -11.32 -18.50 6.55
N ASN A 98 -11.24 -19.47 7.44
CA ASN A 98 -12.00 -20.74 7.35
C ASN A 98 -13.38 -20.70 8.03
N LYS A 99 -13.80 -19.55 8.57
CA LYS A 99 -15.11 -19.43 9.21
C LYS A 99 -16.25 -19.27 8.20
N LYS A 100 -17.46 -19.70 8.58
CA LYS A 100 -18.66 -19.68 7.71
C LYS A 100 -18.99 -18.30 7.13
N ASN A 101 -18.69 -17.22 7.85
CA ASN A 101 -18.98 -15.84 7.46
C ASN A 101 -17.73 -15.08 6.99
N SER A 102 -16.67 -15.78 6.57
CA SER A 102 -15.39 -15.16 6.17
C SER A 102 -15.57 -14.10 5.07
N VAL A 103 -16.34 -14.37 4.02
CA VAL A 103 -16.58 -13.42 2.91
C VAL A 103 -17.17 -12.10 3.41
N GLU A 104 -18.13 -12.15 4.31
CA GLU A 104 -18.76 -10.95 4.87
C GLU A 104 -17.78 -10.18 5.75
N PHE A 105 -17.04 -10.88 6.61
CA PHE A 105 -15.99 -10.29 7.44
C PHE A 105 -14.94 -9.56 6.60
N PHE A 106 -14.35 -10.24 5.62
CA PHE A 106 -13.32 -9.63 4.75
C PHE A 106 -13.87 -8.48 3.92
N SER A 107 -15.12 -8.59 3.43
CA SER A 107 -15.76 -7.52 2.66
C SER A 107 -15.98 -6.27 3.52
N ASN A 108 -16.43 -6.42 4.76
CA ASN A 108 -16.66 -5.31 5.67
C ASN A 108 -15.33 -4.67 6.09
N MET A 109 -14.32 -5.47 6.42
CA MET A 109 -12.99 -4.96 6.77
C MET A 109 -12.33 -4.22 5.60
N TYR A 110 -12.46 -4.72 4.36
CA TYR A 110 -11.99 -4.02 3.18
C TYR A 110 -12.67 -2.64 3.02
N LYS A 111 -13.99 -2.58 3.16
CA LYS A 111 -14.74 -1.32 3.05
C LYS A 111 -14.29 -0.30 4.10
N ILE A 112 -14.17 -0.73 5.36
CA ILE A 112 -13.72 0.14 6.47
C ILE A 112 -12.31 0.65 6.19
N TYR A 113 -11.40 -0.26 5.85
CA TYR A 113 -10.02 0.08 5.57
C TYR A 113 -9.89 1.05 4.39
N ASN A 114 -10.62 0.79 3.29
CA ASN A 114 -10.66 1.65 2.12
C ASN A 114 -11.14 3.07 2.46
N ILE A 115 -12.22 3.19 3.24
CA ILE A 115 -12.74 4.48 3.70
C ILE A 115 -11.69 5.23 4.51
N ILE A 116 -11.06 4.58 5.49
CA ILE A 116 -10.04 5.21 6.35
C ILE A 116 -8.88 5.73 5.50
N ILE A 117 -8.36 4.93 4.57
CA ILE A 117 -7.24 5.35 3.72
C ILE A 117 -7.64 6.51 2.79
N ILE A 118 -8.82 6.46 2.16
CA ILE A 118 -9.35 7.54 1.34
C ILE A 118 -9.39 8.85 2.14
N PHE A 119 -9.98 8.84 3.32
CA PHE A 119 -10.08 10.03 4.17
C PHE A 119 -8.71 10.54 4.60
N THR A 120 -7.81 9.65 5.01
CA THR A 120 -6.44 10.02 5.40
C THR A 120 -5.72 10.71 4.25
N VAL A 121 -5.78 10.15 3.04
CA VAL A 121 -5.14 10.74 1.85
C VAL A 121 -5.77 12.09 1.50
N CYS A 122 -7.10 12.20 1.51
CA CYS A 122 -7.78 13.49 1.25
C CYS A 122 -7.38 14.57 2.26
N LEU A 123 -7.36 14.24 3.55
CA LEU A 123 -6.96 15.18 4.60
C LEU A 123 -5.50 15.65 4.42
N ILE A 124 -4.59 14.73 4.13
CA ILE A 124 -3.19 15.09 3.89
C ILE A 124 -3.07 15.98 2.65
N LEU A 125 -3.82 15.70 1.57
CA LEU A 125 -3.79 16.52 0.36
C LEU A 125 -4.32 17.94 0.59
N ILE A 126 -5.37 18.11 1.41
CA ILE A 126 -5.91 19.41 1.78
C ILE A 126 -4.86 20.22 2.56
N PHE A 127 -4.21 19.60 3.55
CA PHE A 127 -3.22 20.27 4.40
C PHE A 127 -1.79 20.14 3.88
N LEU A 128 -1.58 19.64 2.66
CA LEU A 128 -0.26 19.26 2.15
C LEU A 128 0.77 20.36 2.26
N LYS A 129 0.44 21.60 1.87
CA LYS A 129 1.37 22.72 1.92
C LYS A 129 1.73 23.12 3.34
N VAL A 130 0.78 23.01 4.28
CA VAL A 130 1.03 23.29 5.71
C VAL A 130 1.95 22.21 6.29
N ILE A 131 1.62 20.95 6.06
CA ILE A 131 2.43 19.80 6.51
C ILE A 131 3.84 19.88 5.93
N SER A 132 3.97 20.21 4.65
CA SER A 132 5.28 20.35 3.99
C SER A 132 6.11 21.50 4.55
N ARG A 133 5.49 22.61 4.95
CA ARG A 133 6.19 23.72 5.61
C ARG A 133 6.75 23.36 6.98
N ILE A 134 6.08 22.45 7.70
CA ILE A 134 6.50 21.98 9.02
C ILE A 134 7.61 20.92 8.89
N LEU A 135 7.47 20.01 7.94
CA LEU A 135 8.34 18.83 7.84
C LEU A 135 9.58 19.03 6.96
N PHE A 136 9.52 19.94 5.99
CA PHE A 136 10.60 20.15 5.03
C PHE A 136 11.39 21.41 5.36
N ALA A 137 12.73 21.35 5.28
CA ALA A 137 13.55 22.55 5.32
C ALA A 137 13.21 23.47 4.13
N LYS A 138 13.49 24.78 4.26
CA LYS A 138 13.10 25.79 3.24
C LYS A 138 13.53 25.41 1.82
N GLU A 139 14.74 24.90 1.67
CA GLU A 139 15.33 24.51 0.39
C GLU A 139 14.60 23.31 -0.25
N PHE A 140 14.06 22.40 0.59
CA PHE A 140 13.33 21.21 0.14
C PHE A 140 11.81 21.42 0.06
N PHE A 141 11.31 22.64 0.30
CA PHE A 141 9.87 22.87 0.28
C PHE A 141 9.21 22.45 -1.04
N ILE A 142 9.91 22.62 -2.18
CA ILE A 142 9.40 22.25 -3.50
C ILE A 142 9.03 20.75 -3.62
N ALA A 143 9.52 19.88 -2.73
CA ALA A 143 9.23 18.46 -2.68
C ALA A 143 7.72 18.16 -2.54
N TRP A 144 6.93 19.10 -2.00
CA TRP A 144 5.48 18.96 -1.89
C TRP A 144 4.80 18.64 -3.24
N LYS A 145 5.37 19.08 -4.38
CA LYS A 145 4.84 18.85 -5.72
C LYS A 145 4.79 17.38 -6.11
N TYR A 146 5.67 16.54 -5.57
CA TYR A 146 5.76 15.11 -5.87
C TYR A 146 4.88 14.26 -4.95
N VAL A 147 4.52 14.78 -3.77
CA VAL A 147 3.76 14.07 -2.74
C VAL A 147 2.37 13.60 -3.21
N PRO A 148 1.56 14.34 -4.00
CA PRO A 148 0.20 13.92 -4.35
C PRO A 148 0.14 12.56 -5.03
N PHE A 149 0.96 12.31 -6.04
CA PHE A 149 0.99 11.00 -6.74
C PHE A 149 1.57 9.89 -5.86
N LEU A 150 2.52 10.20 -4.97
CA LEU A 150 3.03 9.25 -3.99
C LEU A 150 1.97 8.85 -2.95
N LEU A 151 1.13 9.78 -2.50
CA LEU A 151 0.00 9.49 -1.61
C LEU A 151 -1.03 8.59 -2.30
N LEU A 152 -1.32 8.85 -3.57
CA LEU A 152 -2.20 7.98 -4.36
C LEU A 152 -1.58 6.59 -4.55
N ALA A 153 -0.28 6.49 -4.77
CA ALA A 153 0.46 5.22 -4.81
C ALA A 153 0.29 4.44 -3.50
N ILE A 154 0.49 5.11 -2.36
CA ILE A 154 0.35 4.45 -1.04
C ILE A 154 -1.07 4.00 -0.76
N LEU A 155 -2.09 4.74 -1.21
CA LEU A 155 -3.47 4.29 -1.13
C LEU A 155 -3.63 2.91 -1.79
N PHE A 156 -3.17 2.74 -3.03
CA PHE A 156 -3.25 1.46 -3.73
C PHE A 156 -2.32 0.41 -3.15
N GLY A 157 -1.14 0.80 -2.68
CA GLY A 157 -0.21 -0.07 -1.94
C GLY A 157 -0.83 -0.65 -0.68
N ALA A 158 -1.54 0.17 0.08
CA ALA A 158 -2.27 -0.23 1.28
C ALA A 158 -3.38 -1.23 0.97
N LEU A 159 -4.21 -0.94 -0.02
CA LEU A 159 -5.28 -1.84 -0.47
C LEU A 159 -4.71 -3.16 -1.01
N ALA A 160 -3.62 -3.10 -1.76
CA ALA A 160 -2.92 -4.29 -2.21
C ALA A 160 -2.35 -5.09 -1.03
N GLY A 161 -1.80 -4.42 -0.01
CA GLY A 161 -1.31 -5.05 1.23
C GLY A 161 -2.43 -5.76 1.99
N PHE A 162 -3.59 -5.12 2.14
CA PHE A 162 -4.79 -5.72 2.74
C PHE A 162 -5.18 -7.02 2.04
N LEU A 163 -5.30 -6.98 0.71
CA LEU A 163 -5.63 -8.17 -0.09
C LEU A 163 -4.54 -9.25 0.01
N GLY A 164 -3.29 -8.83 0.18
CA GLY A 164 -2.14 -9.73 0.38
C GLY A 164 -2.30 -10.67 1.56
N SER A 165 -2.95 -10.24 2.63
CA SER A 165 -3.21 -11.06 3.82
C SER A 165 -4.17 -12.23 3.53
N ILE A 166 -5.08 -12.09 2.57
CA ILE A 166 -5.98 -13.17 2.14
C ILE A 166 -5.18 -14.28 1.44
N TYR A 167 -4.20 -13.91 0.60
CA TYR A 167 -3.29 -14.89 0.00
C TYR A 167 -2.43 -15.60 1.04
N ALA A 168 -1.96 -14.87 2.05
CA ALA A 168 -1.19 -15.44 3.15
C ALA A 168 -2.05 -16.44 3.96
N ALA A 169 -3.31 -16.10 4.25
CA ALA A 169 -4.26 -16.97 4.94
C ALA A 169 -4.57 -18.26 4.14
N ASN A 170 -4.64 -18.16 2.82
CA ASN A 170 -4.84 -19.30 1.91
C ASN A 170 -3.54 -20.05 1.56
N LYS A 171 -2.40 -19.64 2.12
CA LYS A 171 -1.06 -20.21 1.84
C LYS A 171 -0.65 -20.14 0.35
N ASP A 172 -1.28 -19.29 -0.48
CA ASP A 172 -0.86 -19.08 -1.87
C ASP A 172 0.15 -17.95 -2.00
N SER A 173 1.39 -18.25 -1.59
CA SER A 173 2.51 -17.33 -1.73
C SER A 173 2.91 -17.05 -3.18
N LYS A 174 2.59 -17.96 -4.11
CA LYS A 174 2.98 -17.83 -5.54
C LYS A 174 2.23 -16.68 -6.23
N MET A 175 0.90 -16.62 -6.10
CA MET A 175 0.10 -15.55 -6.71
C MET A 175 0.35 -14.21 -6.01
N TYR A 176 0.59 -14.24 -4.70
CA TYR A 176 1.02 -13.08 -3.94
C TYR A 176 2.30 -12.46 -4.51
N ALA A 177 3.37 -13.26 -4.68
CA ALA A 177 4.64 -12.82 -5.23
C ALA A 177 4.52 -12.40 -6.72
N LYS A 178 3.75 -13.16 -7.53
CA LYS A 178 3.56 -12.85 -8.94
C LYS A 178 2.95 -11.47 -9.16
N SER A 179 1.94 -11.09 -8.40
CA SER A 179 1.31 -9.77 -8.52
C SER A 179 2.30 -8.63 -8.23
N THR A 180 3.13 -8.78 -7.19
CA THR A 180 4.12 -7.78 -6.81
C THR A 180 5.27 -7.71 -7.82
N ALA A 181 5.73 -8.86 -8.33
CA ALA A 181 6.77 -8.91 -9.36
C ALA A 181 6.34 -8.21 -10.67
N ILE A 182 5.08 -8.41 -11.10
CA ILE A 182 4.52 -7.69 -12.26
C ILE A 182 4.50 -6.18 -11.98
N GLY A 183 4.09 -5.76 -10.77
CA GLY A 183 4.14 -4.36 -10.36
C GLY A 183 5.56 -3.79 -10.43
N ALA A 184 6.55 -4.50 -9.88
CA ALA A 184 7.95 -4.07 -9.90
C ALA A 184 8.51 -3.94 -11.33
N MET A 185 8.20 -4.88 -12.20
CA MET A 185 8.58 -4.79 -13.62
C MET A 185 7.93 -3.58 -14.29
N THR A 186 6.63 -3.37 -14.05
CA THR A 186 5.91 -2.20 -14.58
C THR A 186 6.51 -0.90 -14.06
N ASN A 187 6.86 -0.84 -12.77
CA ASN A 187 7.50 0.33 -12.17
C ASN A 187 8.83 0.67 -12.87
N ILE A 188 9.69 -0.32 -13.05
CA ILE A 188 10.98 -0.13 -13.75
C ILE A 188 10.76 0.38 -15.18
N ILE A 189 9.87 -0.29 -15.94
CA ILE A 189 9.59 0.09 -17.33
C ILE A 189 9.06 1.53 -17.40
N LEU A 190 8.09 1.87 -16.57
CA LEU A 190 7.49 3.20 -16.54
C LEU A 190 8.49 4.27 -16.05
N ASN A 191 9.38 3.94 -15.12
CA ASN A 191 10.43 4.86 -14.70
C ASN A 191 11.37 5.20 -15.87
N PHE A 192 11.82 4.22 -16.65
CA PHE A 192 12.64 4.48 -17.83
C PHE A 192 11.91 5.28 -18.92
N LEU A 193 10.60 5.16 -19.04
CA LEU A 193 9.79 5.88 -20.02
C LEU A 193 9.43 7.31 -19.56
N LEU A 194 9.08 7.49 -18.28
CA LEU A 194 8.52 8.75 -17.79
C LEU A 194 9.56 9.66 -17.15
N ILE A 195 10.58 9.13 -16.48
CA ILE A 195 11.62 9.97 -15.84
C ILE A 195 12.33 10.87 -16.85
N PRO A 196 12.76 10.43 -18.04
CA PRO A 196 13.47 11.30 -18.97
C PRO A 196 12.69 12.54 -19.37
N SER A 197 11.35 12.48 -19.44
CA SER A 197 10.49 13.59 -19.86
C SER A 197 9.87 14.37 -18.70
N MET A 198 9.66 13.75 -17.53
CA MET A 198 8.91 14.32 -16.41
C MET A 198 9.72 14.39 -15.11
N ALA A 199 10.98 13.99 -15.12
CA ALA A 199 11.85 13.95 -13.94
C ALA A 199 11.16 13.26 -12.75
N ALA A 200 11.22 13.84 -11.56
CA ALA A 200 10.64 13.30 -10.32
C ALA A 200 9.10 13.12 -10.38
N HIS A 201 8.39 13.91 -11.20
CA HIS A 201 6.96 13.66 -11.43
C HIS A 201 6.73 12.33 -12.16
N GLY A 202 7.58 12.01 -13.14
CA GLY A 202 7.54 10.73 -13.85
C GLY A 202 7.71 9.54 -12.92
N ALA A 203 8.66 9.63 -11.99
CA ALA A 203 8.88 8.63 -10.95
C ALA A 203 7.65 8.42 -10.06
N ALA A 204 7.05 9.51 -9.56
CA ALA A 204 5.85 9.43 -8.72
C ALA A 204 4.64 8.83 -9.45
N VAL A 205 4.45 9.18 -10.73
CA VAL A 205 3.38 8.61 -11.57
C VAL A 205 3.64 7.13 -11.87
N ALA A 206 4.89 6.75 -12.19
CA ALA A 206 5.27 5.35 -12.42
C ALA A 206 4.97 4.47 -11.20
N THR A 207 5.32 4.96 -10.02
CA THR A 207 5.04 4.27 -8.74
C THR A 207 3.54 4.15 -8.49
N CYS A 208 2.77 5.20 -8.76
CA CYS A 208 1.31 5.18 -8.63
C CYS A 208 0.69 4.11 -9.56
N ILE A 209 1.02 4.12 -10.84
CA ILE A 209 0.49 3.16 -11.82
C ILE A 209 0.87 1.73 -11.44
N SER A 210 2.11 1.49 -11.02
CA SER A 210 2.55 0.15 -10.63
C SER A 210 1.74 -0.41 -9.45
N TYR A 211 1.44 0.40 -8.45
CA TYR A 211 0.63 -0.02 -7.29
C TYR A 211 -0.83 -0.23 -7.64
N VAL A 212 -1.39 0.57 -8.55
CA VAL A 212 -2.73 0.32 -9.13
C VAL A 212 -2.76 -1.05 -9.80
N ILE A 213 -1.75 -1.39 -10.59
CA ILE A 213 -1.66 -2.70 -11.27
C ILE A 213 -1.58 -3.84 -10.25
N VAL A 214 -0.74 -3.71 -9.20
CA VAL A 214 -0.68 -4.73 -8.13
C VAL A 214 -2.04 -4.93 -7.48
N TRP A 215 -2.75 -3.85 -7.14
CA TRP A 215 -4.07 -3.89 -6.55
C TRP A 215 -5.10 -4.57 -7.47
N ILE A 216 -5.14 -4.20 -8.75
CA ILE A 216 -6.05 -4.82 -9.75
C ILE A 216 -5.76 -6.30 -9.89
N LEU A 217 -4.49 -6.70 -10.05
CA LEU A 217 -4.11 -8.10 -10.19
C LEU A 217 -4.51 -8.92 -8.96
N ARG A 218 -4.32 -8.34 -7.76
CA ARG A 218 -4.75 -9.00 -6.52
C ARG A 218 -6.26 -9.17 -6.44
N LEU A 219 -7.05 -8.18 -6.83
CA LEU A 219 -8.50 -8.31 -6.91
C LEU A 219 -8.94 -9.40 -7.90
N ILE A 220 -8.30 -9.46 -9.07
CA ILE A 220 -8.64 -10.46 -10.09
C ILE A 220 -8.27 -11.87 -9.62
N PHE A 221 -7.05 -12.06 -9.16
CA PHE A 221 -6.56 -13.39 -8.75
C PHE A 221 -7.27 -13.91 -7.50
N MET A 222 -7.68 -13.00 -6.59
CA MET A 222 -8.39 -13.37 -5.37
C MET A 222 -9.75 -13.98 -5.63
N LYS A 223 -10.41 -13.67 -6.75
CA LYS A 223 -11.72 -14.25 -7.10
C LYS A 223 -11.72 -15.79 -7.10
N LYS A 224 -10.54 -16.40 -7.28
CA LYS A 224 -10.38 -17.87 -7.19
C LYS A 224 -10.64 -18.41 -5.78
N TYR A 225 -10.38 -17.61 -4.73
CA TYR A 225 -10.47 -18.04 -3.34
C TYR A 225 -11.67 -17.44 -2.62
N MET A 226 -11.93 -16.16 -2.90
CA MET A 226 -12.99 -15.42 -2.23
C MET A 226 -13.47 -14.27 -3.13
N VAL A 227 -14.78 -14.12 -3.27
CA VAL A 227 -15.40 -12.99 -3.96
C VAL A 227 -15.89 -11.98 -2.93
N LEU A 228 -15.15 -10.89 -2.79
CA LEU A 228 -15.54 -9.81 -1.87
C LEU A 228 -16.79 -9.09 -2.37
N LYS A 229 -17.71 -8.80 -1.45
CA LYS A 229 -18.92 -8.00 -1.69
C LYS A 229 -18.59 -6.51 -1.53
N ILE A 230 -17.89 -5.94 -2.54
CA ILE A 230 -17.45 -4.54 -2.56
C ILE A 230 -18.11 -3.78 -3.70
N ASN A 231 -18.31 -2.48 -3.51
CA ASN A 231 -18.87 -1.61 -4.55
C ASN A 231 -17.73 -0.94 -5.35
N LEU A 232 -17.13 -1.69 -6.29
CA LEU A 232 -16.01 -1.20 -7.10
C LEU A 232 -16.34 0.10 -7.85
N LYS A 233 -17.58 0.32 -8.31
CA LYS A 233 -17.96 1.57 -9.00
C LYS A 233 -17.77 2.77 -8.07
N LYS A 234 -18.26 2.66 -6.83
CA LYS A 234 -18.14 3.70 -5.80
C LYS A 234 -16.68 3.96 -5.44
N ASP A 235 -15.91 2.88 -5.22
CA ASP A 235 -14.51 2.96 -4.84
C ASP A 235 -13.67 3.60 -5.95
N VAL A 236 -13.81 3.15 -7.20
CA VAL A 236 -13.12 3.73 -8.38
C VAL A 236 -13.50 5.21 -8.59
N THR A 237 -14.78 5.58 -8.43
CA THR A 237 -15.18 6.99 -8.48
C THR A 237 -14.45 7.81 -7.44
N SER A 238 -14.30 7.31 -6.21
CA SER A 238 -13.55 8.00 -5.16
C SER A 238 -12.07 8.14 -5.50
N TYR A 239 -11.44 7.12 -6.10
CA TYR A 239 -10.03 7.21 -6.54
C TYR A 239 -9.84 8.21 -7.68
N LEU A 240 -10.78 8.29 -8.63
CA LEU A 240 -10.77 9.30 -9.69
C LEU A 240 -10.95 10.72 -9.11
N LEU A 241 -11.80 10.89 -8.12
CA LEU A 241 -11.95 12.16 -7.41
C LEU A 241 -10.67 12.57 -6.67
N ILE A 242 -9.98 11.62 -6.03
CA ILE A 242 -8.66 11.90 -5.41
C ILE A 242 -7.62 12.27 -6.48
N LEU A 243 -7.64 11.62 -7.64
CA LEU A 243 -6.76 11.99 -8.75
C LEU A 243 -7.02 13.45 -9.21
N VAL A 244 -8.28 13.89 -9.25
CA VAL A 244 -8.62 15.30 -9.52
C VAL A 244 -8.01 16.22 -8.47
N ILE A 245 -8.05 15.85 -7.16
CA ILE A 245 -7.37 16.63 -6.12
C ILE A 245 -5.87 16.68 -6.39
N CYS A 246 -5.22 15.54 -6.69
CA CYS A 246 -3.78 15.50 -6.95
C CYS A 246 -3.37 16.44 -8.09
N ILE A 247 -4.11 16.42 -9.20
CA ILE A 247 -3.86 17.29 -10.35
C ILE A 247 -4.10 18.76 -9.97
N SER A 248 -5.21 19.06 -9.29
CA SER A 248 -5.56 20.43 -8.90
C SER A 248 -4.51 21.05 -7.96
N VAL A 249 -4.01 20.28 -7.00
CA VAL A 249 -2.97 20.71 -6.04
C VAL A 249 -1.67 21.07 -6.75
N ILE A 250 -1.30 20.34 -7.82
CA ILE A 250 -0.07 20.58 -8.58
C ILE A 250 -0.22 21.74 -9.56
N CYS A 251 -1.37 21.82 -10.27
CA CYS A 251 -1.53 22.70 -11.42
C CYS A 251 -2.18 24.04 -11.10
N LEU A 252 -2.96 24.13 -10.01
CA LEU A 252 -3.76 25.32 -9.71
C LEU A 252 -3.21 26.16 -8.55
N LYS A 253 -3.69 27.40 -8.44
CA LYS A 253 -3.41 28.26 -7.29
C LYS A 253 -3.94 27.62 -6.01
N THR A 254 -3.23 27.79 -4.90
CA THR A 254 -3.50 27.14 -3.61
C THR A 254 -4.97 27.23 -3.18
N LEU A 255 -5.57 28.42 -3.22
CA LEU A 255 -6.96 28.64 -2.81
C LEU A 255 -7.95 27.80 -3.66
N ILE A 256 -7.76 27.76 -4.98
CA ILE A 256 -8.64 27.00 -5.90
C ILE A 256 -8.46 25.50 -5.63
N ALA A 257 -7.24 25.03 -5.46
CA ALA A 257 -6.96 23.64 -5.17
C ALA A 257 -7.58 23.19 -3.82
N GLU A 258 -7.51 24.03 -2.78
CA GLU A 258 -8.13 23.76 -1.47
C GLU A 258 -9.66 23.72 -1.57
N ILE A 259 -10.29 24.62 -2.35
CA ILE A 259 -11.74 24.59 -2.61
C ILE A 259 -12.14 23.29 -3.33
N ILE A 260 -11.39 22.89 -4.35
CA ILE A 260 -11.65 21.63 -5.06
C ILE A 260 -11.49 20.45 -4.11
N ALA A 261 -10.41 20.41 -3.34
CA ALA A 261 -10.13 19.31 -2.42
C ALA A 261 -11.20 19.18 -1.32
N THR A 262 -11.65 20.28 -0.74
CA THR A 262 -12.73 20.29 0.27
C THR A 262 -14.08 19.90 -0.33
N THR A 263 -14.40 20.37 -1.54
CA THR A 263 -15.60 19.97 -2.27
C THR A 263 -15.60 18.48 -2.57
N VAL A 264 -14.48 17.95 -3.07
CA VAL A 264 -14.34 16.52 -3.36
C VAL A 264 -14.44 15.69 -2.07
N LEU A 265 -13.81 16.12 -0.98
CA LEU A 265 -13.96 15.44 0.31
C LEU A 265 -15.43 15.40 0.76
N THR A 266 -16.17 16.50 0.61
CA THR A 266 -17.60 16.55 0.94
C THR A 266 -18.39 15.56 0.08
N ILE A 267 -18.11 15.47 -1.22
CA ILE A 267 -18.74 14.50 -2.12
C ILE A 267 -18.45 13.07 -1.64
N ILE A 268 -17.21 12.77 -1.30
CA ILE A 268 -16.81 11.44 -0.79
C ILE A 268 -17.53 11.13 0.53
N ILE A 269 -17.65 12.08 1.46
CA ILE A 269 -18.42 11.91 2.70
C ILE A 269 -19.87 11.55 2.39
N LEU A 270 -20.51 12.27 1.48
CA LEU A 270 -21.88 12.00 1.07
C LEU A 270 -22.04 10.63 0.41
N MET A 271 -21.06 10.22 -0.40
CA MET A 271 -21.03 8.88 -1.00
C MET A 271 -20.95 7.77 0.04
N TYR A 272 -20.16 7.93 1.09
CA TYR A 272 -19.94 6.91 2.13
C TYR A 272 -20.77 7.12 3.40
N ARG A 273 -21.78 8.03 3.38
CA ARG A 273 -22.58 8.40 4.57
C ARG A 273 -23.22 7.21 5.30
N LYS A 274 -23.69 6.20 4.57
CA LYS A 274 -24.32 5.00 5.16
C LYS A 274 -23.29 4.17 5.91
N GLU A 275 -22.17 3.87 5.27
CA GLU A 275 -21.08 3.09 5.86
C GLU A 275 -20.46 3.80 7.08
N LEU A 276 -20.33 5.13 7.03
CA LEU A 276 -19.88 5.94 8.16
C LEU A 276 -20.86 5.92 9.33
N ALA A 277 -22.16 5.98 9.05
CA ALA A 277 -23.19 5.88 10.07
C ALA A 277 -23.19 4.50 10.75
N ASP A 278 -23.00 3.43 9.97
CA ASP A 278 -22.93 2.07 10.50
C ASP A 278 -21.67 1.87 11.36
N LEU A 279 -20.54 2.41 10.94
CA LEU A 279 -19.30 2.42 11.72
C LEU A 279 -19.48 3.15 13.05
N SER A 280 -20.08 4.35 13.04
CA SER A 280 -20.32 5.12 14.27
C SER A 280 -21.21 4.40 15.27
N LYS A 281 -22.23 3.68 14.79
CA LYS A 281 -23.12 2.84 15.62
C LYS A 281 -22.38 1.64 16.22
N SER A 282 -21.51 0.98 15.45
CA SER A 282 -20.71 -0.15 15.91
C SER A 282 -19.76 0.27 17.03
N VAL A 283 -19.00 1.34 16.81
CA VAL A 283 -18.07 1.89 17.80
C VAL A 283 -18.82 2.27 19.09
N ARG A 284 -19.96 2.97 18.99
CA ARG A 284 -20.77 3.36 20.15
C ARG A 284 -21.24 2.16 20.96
N LYS A 285 -21.58 1.05 20.29
CA LYS A 285 -22.08 -0.18 20.95
C LYS A 285 -20.98 -0.91 21.73
N ASP A 286 -19.72 -0.78 21.29
CA ASP A 286 -18.58 -1.41 21.98
C ASP A 286 -18.11 -0.60 23.20
N PHE A 287 -18.31 0.74 23.20
CA PHE A 287 -18.03 1.60 24.35
C PHE A 287 -19.12 1.57 25.44
N THR A 288 -20.30 1.00 25.14
CA THR A 288 -21.44 0.91 26.10
C THR A 288 -21.57 -0.48 26.73
N LYS A 289 -20.66 -1.39 26.42
CA LYS A 289 -20.48 -2.69 27.08
C LYS A 289 -19.28 -2.66 28.02
#